data_012ddaf24f0288c845d607d9a0f061f9
#
_entry.id   012ddaf24f0288c845d607d9a0f061f9
#
_cell.length_a   1.000
_cell.length_b   1.000
_cell.length_c   1.000
_cell.angle_alpha   90.00
_cell.angle_beta   90.00
_cell.angle_gamma   90.00
#
_symmetry.space_group_name_H-M   'P 1'
#
loop_
_entity.id
_entity.type
_entity.pdbx_description
1 polymer ?
#
loop_
_entity_poly.entity_id
_entity_poly.type
_entity_poly.pdbx_seq_one_letter_code
_entity_poly.pdbx_strand_id
1 'polypeptide(L)'
;MMASMGRRRRRLAAPGAKALELIAAERREHPTRAERALAAILNEVNGGALEGRFRREWVCGGRWIVDFYFPEVRLAIEVDGGYHRSTFQLGWDLFKAAELESAGLTLLRLTNQEVLGDRARLHGKLRHAWWTALESGRRSRSAPGQ
;
A
#
# COMPACT_ATOMS: atom_id res chain seq x y z
N MET A 1 -42.96 -14.58 -26.82
CA MET A 1 -41.60 -14.02 -26.98
C MET A 1 -41.31 -13.13 -25.77
N MET A 2 -40.57 -13.65 -24.82
CA MET A 2 -40.09 -12.87 -23.69
C MET A 2 -38.70 -12.33 -24.03
N ALA A 3 -38.60 -11.03 -24.27
CA ALA A 3 -37.30 -10.38 -24.45
C ALA A 3 -36.61 -10.33 -23.09
N SER A 4 -35.53 -11.07 -22.97
CA SER A 4 -34.64 -10.98 -21.80
C SER A 4 -33.98 -9.61 -21.84
N MET A 5 -34.49 -8.68 -21.04
CA MET A 5 -33.77 -7.45 -20.73
C MET A 5 -32.58 -7.82 -19.82
N GLY A 6 -31.45 -8.12 -20.43
CA GLY A 6 -30.19 -8.22 -19.74
C GLY A 6 -29.91 -6.89 -19.03
N ARG A 7 -30.11 -6.87 -17.71
CA ARG A 7 -29.64 -5.76 -16.89
C ARG A 7 -28.15 -5.64 -17.09
N ARG A 8 -27.72 -4.71 -17.91
CA ARG A 8 -26.31 -4.30 -17.96
C ARG A 8 -25.95 -3.88 -16.54
N ARG A 9 -25.21 -4.73 -15.85
CA ARG A 9 -24.56 -4.34 -14.60
C ARG A 9 -23.72 -3.12 -14.96
N ARG A 10 -24.14 -1.94 -14.49
CA ARG A 10 -23.31 -0.75 -14.54
C ARG A 10 -22.04 -1.13 -13.80
N ARG A 11 -20.93 -1.25 -14.53
CA ARG A 11 -19.63 -1.28 -13.90
C ARG A 11 -19.53 0.05 -13.14
N LEU A 12 -19.49 -0.04 -11.81
CA LEU A 12 -19.18 1.12 -11.00
C LEU A 12 -17.82 1.62 -11.49
N ALA A 13 -17.79 2.81 -12.07
CA ALA A 13 -16.53 3.43 -12.47
C ALA A 13 -15.63 3.54 -11.24
N ALA A 14 -14.32 3.31 -11.41
CA ALA A 14 -13.36 3.53 -10.35
C ALA A 14 -13.51 4.97 -9.83
N PRO A 15 -13.38 5.20 -8.50
CA PRO A 15 -13.49 6.54 -7.94
C PRO A 15 -12.50 7.46 -8.63
N GLY A 16 -12.93 8.68 -8.97
CA GLY A 16 -12.03 9.72 -9.47
C GLY A 16 -11.01 10.15 -8.41
N ALA A 17 -9.92 10.80 -8.82
CA ALA A 17 -8.84 11.24 -7.92
C ALA A 17 -9.36 12.04 -6.72
N LYS A 18 -10.32 12.92 -6.90
CA LYS A 18 -10.92 13.71 -5.81
C LYS A 18 -11.66 12.81 -4.80
N ALA A 19 -12.39 11.81 -5.27
CA ALA A 19 -13.08 10.85 -4.40
C ALA A 19 -12.08 10.01 -3.61
N LEU A 20 -10.97 9.61 -4.22
CA LEU A 20 -9.89 8.87 -3.53
C LEU A 20 -9.25 9.71 -2.42
N GLU A 21 -9.01 11.00 -2.64
CA GLU A 21 -8.49 11.90 -1.61
C GLU A 21 -9.43 12.03 -0.41
N LEU A 22 -10.75 12.08 -0.65
CA LEU A 22 -11.74 12.11 0.42
C LEU A 22 -11.75 10.80 1.22
N ILE A 23 -11.67 9.65 0.54
CA ILE A 23 -11.59 8.34 1.18
C ILE A 23 -10.29 8.24 2.00
N ALA A 24 -9.17 8.68 1.45
CA ALA A 24 -7.89 8.68 2.16
C ALA A 24 -7.93 9.57 3.40
N ALA A 25 -8.52 10.74 3.32
CA ALA A 25 -8.70 11.65 4.47
C ALA A 25 -9.51 10.99 5.58
N GLU A 26 -10.63 10.35 5.25
CA GLU A 26 -11.46 9.62 6.22
C GLU A 26 -10.69 8.48 6.88
N ARG A 27 -9.94 7.68 6.11
CA ARG A 27 -9.11 6.59 6.64
C ARG A 27 -8.03 7.08 7.59
N ARG A 28 -7.42 8.24 7.32
CA ARG A 28 -6.42 8.84 8.22
C ARG A 28 -7.01 9.17 9.59
N GLU A 29 -8.27 9.57 9.64
CA GLU A 29 -8.96 9.87 10.89
C GLU A 29 -9.39 8.62 11.67
N HIS A 30 -9.53 7.48 10.98
CA HIS A 30 -10.02 6.22 11.55
C HIS A 30 -9.05 5.06 11.30
N PRO A 31 -7.80 5.13 11.79
CA PRO A 31 -6.84 4.05 11.61
C PRO A 31 -7.25 2.79 12.38
N THR A 32 -6.95 1.62 11.82
CA THR A 32 -7.10 0.35 12.54
C THR A 32 -6.07 0.25 13.67
N ARG A 33 -6.27 -0.71 14.58
CA ARG A 33 -5.30 -0.99 15.66
C ARG A 33 -3.90 -1.31 15.11
N ALA A 34 -3.82 -2.17 14.09
CA ALA A 34 -2.56 -2.54 13.47
C ALA A 34 -1.89 -1.36 12.77
N GLU A 35 -2.65 -0.53 12.06
CA GLU A 35 -2.12 0.68 11.42
C GLU A 35 -1.56 1.67 12.45
N ARG A 36 -2.24 1.88 13.57
CA ARG A 36 -1.72 2.72 14.66
C ARG A 36 -0.44 2.16 15.26
N ALA A 37 -0.40 0.85 15.48
CA ALA A 37 0.79 0.18 16.00
C ALA A 37 1.96 0.31 15.03
N LEU A 38 1.73 0.11 13.74
CA LEU A 38 2.78 0.24 12.72
C LEU A 38 3.29 1.67 12.62
N ALA A 39 2.41 2.67 12.66
CA ALA A 39 2.82 4.07 12.66
C ALA A 39 3.77 4.39 13.82
N ALA A 40 3.45 3.93 15.03
CA ALA A 40 4.32 4.10 16.19
C ALA A 40 5.68 3.39 16.01
N ILE A 41 5.68 2.17 15.50
CA ILE A 41 6.90 1.39 15.22
C ILE A 41 7.78 2.11 14.17
N LEU A 42 7.19 2.60 13.10
CA LEU A 42 7.91 3.32 12.05
C LEU A 42 8.55 4.62 12.56
N ASN A 43 7.92 5.29 13.53
CA ASN A 43 8.47 6.48 14.15
C ASN A 43 9.61 6.19 15.15
N GLU A 44 9.66 4.97 15.70
CA GLU A 44 10.64 4.57 16.71
C GLU A 44 11.84 3.79 16.16
N VAL A 45 11.66 3.11 15.04
CA VAL A 45 12.68 2.24 14.47
C VAL A 45 13.96 3.01 14.14
N ASN A 46 15.11 2.37 14.37
CA ASN A 46 16.44 2.98 14.19
C ASN A 46 16.62 4.32 14.96
N GLY A 47 16.13 4.38 16.19
CA GLY A 47 16.26 5.58 17.02
C GLY A 47 15.48 6.78 16.50
N GLY A 48 14.38 6.54 15.78
CA GLY A 48 13.55 7.60 15.21
C GLY A 48 14.01 8.13 13.84
N ALA A 49 14.92 7.42 13.17
CA ALA A 49 15.47 7.87 11.88
C ALA A 49 14.41 8.06 10.77
N LEU A 50 13.29 7.35 10.87
CA LEU A 50 12.19 7.43 9.89
C LEU A 50 11.01 8.28 10.37
N GLU A 51 11.12 8.90 11.55
CA GLU A 51 10.05 9.73 12.11
C GLU A 51 9.66 10.84 11.14
N GLY A 52 8.36 10.93 10.86
CA GLY A 52 7.79 11.96 9.99
C GLY A 52 8.15 11.83 8.50
N ARG A 53 8.85 10.78 8.08
CA ARG A 53 9.26 10.58 6.69
C ARG A 53 8.28 9.81 5.84
N PHE A 54 7.23 9.27 6.42
CA PHE A 54 6.19 8.55 5.70
C PHE A 54 4.89 9.34 5.63
N ARG A 55 4.09 9.00 4.62
CA ARG A 55 2.73 9.53 4.43
C ARG A 55 1.73 8.42 4.74
N ARG A 56 0.66 8.79 5.42
CA ARG A 56 -0.45 7.89 5.74
C ARG A 56 -1.52 7.99 4.65
N GLU A 57 -2.13 6.83 4.31
CA GLU A 57 -3.24 6.77 3.35
C GLU A 57 -2.93 7.60 2.11
N TRP A 58 -1.85 7.24 1.42
CA TRP A 58 -1.33 7.97 0.28
C TRP A 58 -2.00 7.55 -1.01
N VAL A 59 -2.48 8.51 -1.80
CA VAL A 59 -3.04 8.25 -3.12
C VAL A 59 -1.92 8.17 -4.16
N CYS A 60 -1.73 6.98 -4.73
CA CYS A 60 -0.74 6.71 -5.76
C CYS A 60 -1.38 6.75 -7.15
N GLY A 61 -0.82 7.59 -8.03
CA GLY A 61 -1.24 7.65 -9.43
C GLY A 61 -2.70 8.04 -9.67
N GLY A 62 -3.36 8.66 -8.68
CA GLY A 62 -4.78 9.00 -8.76
C GLY A 62 -5.72 7.80 -8.81
N ARG A 63 -5.23 6.60 -8.48
CA ARG A 63 -5.97 5.35 -8.66
C ARG A 63 -5.98 4.44 -7.44
N TRP A 64 -4.88 4.41 -6.67
CA TRP A 64 -4.69 3.52 -5.53
C TRP A 64 -4.41 4.27 -4.25
N ILE A 65 -4.89 3.74 -3.13
CA ILE A 65 -4.53 4.21 -1.79
C ILE A 65 -3.63 3.15 -1.17
N VAL A 66 -2.47 3.57 -0.65
CA VAL A 66 -1.58 2.72 0.14
C VAL A 66 -1.55 3.22 1.58
N ASP A 67 -1.45 2.30 2.55
CA ASP A 67 -1.59 2.65 3.97
C ASP A 67 -0.43 3.53 4.47
N PHE A 68 0.79 3.22 4.02
CA PHE A 68 2.01 3.97 4.33
C PHE A 68 2.86 4.12 3.08
N TYR A 69 3.40 5.30 2.88
CA TYR A 69 4.28 5.58 1.75
C TYR A 69 5.50 6.39 2.16
N PHE A 70 6.68 5.89 1.81
CA PHE A 70 7.96 6.58 1.95
C PHE A 70 8.39 7.15 0.60
N PRO A 71 8.22 8.45 0.36
CA PRO A 71 8.57 9.06 -0.93
C PRO A 71 10.06 8.95 -1.28
N GLU A 72 10.91 8.99 -0.26
CA GLU A 72 12.37 8.98 -0.39
C GLU A 72 12.90 7.75 -1.14
N VAL A 73 12.33 6.58 -0.89
CA VAL A 73 12.71 5.31 -1.50
C VAL A 73 11.61 4.67 -2.33
N ARG A 74 10.45 5.32 -2.43
CA ARG A 74 9.27 4.81 -3.13
C ARG A 74 8.81 3.45 -2.59
N LEU A 75 8.79 3.34 -1.27
CA LEU A 75 8.31 2.16 -0.56
C LEU A 75 6.87 2.38 -0.10
N ALA A 76 5.98 1.51 -0.53
CA ALA A 76 4.61 1.43 -0.06
C ALA A 76 4.46 0.23 0.89
N ILE A 77 3.76 0.43 1.99
CA ILE A 77 3.47 -0.62 2.97
C ILE A 77 1.95 -0.70 3.14
N GLU A 78 1.41 -1.90 3.04
CA GLU A 78 0.01 -2.19 3.30
C GLU A 78 -0.14 -3.16 4.47
N VAL A 79 -1.14 -2.92 5.31
CA VAL A 79 -1.51 -3.78 6.42
C VAL A 79 -2.80 -4.50 6.08
N ASP A 80 -2.71 -5.82 5.92
CA ASP A 80 -3.85 -6.66 5.59
C ASP A 80 -4.57 -7.15 6.85
N GLY A 81 -5.83 -6.77 6.98
CA GLY A 81 -6.73 -7.39 7.95
C GLY A 81 -6.99 -8.85 7.58
N GLY A 82 -7.02 -9.75 8.56
CA GLY A 82 -7.09 -11.20 8.39
C GLY A 82 -8.41 -11.76 7.83
N TYR A 83 -9.04 -11.10 6.85
CA TYR A 83 -10.24 -11.59 6.20
C TYR A 83 -9.92 -12.62 5.12
N HIS A 84 -10.75 -13.67 5.04
CA HIS A 84 -10.75 -14.56 3.87
C HIS A 84 -11.12 -13.76 2.63
N ARG A 85 -10.16 -13.57 1.74
CA ARG A 85 -10.38 -12.82 0.50
C ARG A 85 -11.06 -13.71 -0.52
N SER A 86 -12.08 -13.17 -1.18
CA SER A 86 -12.67 -13.82 -2.35
C SER A 86 -11.64 -13.91 -3.48
N THR A 87 -11.83 -14.83 -4.41
CA THR A 87 -10.99 -14.94 -5.63
C THR A 87 -10.93 -13.61 -6.38
N PHE A 88 -12.03 -12.87 -6.42
CA PHE A 88 -12.10 -11.55 -7.05
C PHE A 88 -11.19 -10.54 -6.34
N GLN A 89 -11.21 -10.50 -5.01
CA GLN A 89 -10.35 -9.60 -4.23
C GLN A 89 -8.88 -9.92 -4.39
N LEU A 90 -8.51 -11.21 -4.42
CA LEU A 90 -7.13 -11.65 -4.68
C LEU A 90 -6.65 -11.20 -6.05
N GLY A 91 -7.47 -11.36 -7.09
CA GLY A 91 -7.16 -10.89 -8.45
C GLY A 91 -6.96 -9.38 -8.51
N TRP A 92 -7.82 -8.63 -7.83
CA TRP A 92 -7.72 -7.17 -7.72
C TRP A 92 -6.45 -6.72 -7.00
N ASP A 93 -6.09 -7.40 -5.91
CA ASP A 93 -4.86 -7.13 -5.16
C ASP A 93 -3.61 -7.40 -5.99
N LEU A 94 -3.59 -8.47 -6.78
CA LEU A 94 -2.49 -8.78 -7.71
C LEU A 94 -2.36 -7.71 -8.79
N PHE A 95 -3.47 -7.24 -9.32
CA PHE A 95 -3.49 -6.17 -10.32
C PHE A 95 -2.95 -4.86 -9.75
N LYS A 96 -3.39 -4.48 -8.54
CA LYS A 96 -2.90 -3.31 -7.82
C LYS A 96 -1.38 -3.41 -7.59
N ALA A 97 -0.91 -4.55 -7.08
CA ALA A 97 0.51 -4.79 -6.84
C ALA A 97 1.33 -4.63 -8.13
N ALA A 98 0.87 -5.23 -9.22
CA ALA A 98 1.55 -5.13 -10.52
C ALA A 98 1.61 -3.69 -11.03
N GLU A 99 0.54 -2.91 -10.90
CA GLU A 99 0.53 -1.50 -11.28
C GLU A 99 1.49 -0.65 -10.44
N LEU A 100 1.50 -0.85 -9.13
CA LEU A 100 2.40 -0.12 -8.23
C LEU A 100 3.87 -0.43 -8.54
N GLU A 101 4.20 -1.70 -8.75
CA GLU A 101 5.55 -2.14 -9.13
C GLU A 101 5.96 -1.59 -10.49
N SER A 102 5.06 -1.60 -11.48
CA SER A 102 5.30 -1.01 -12.79
C SER A 102 5.54 0.50 -12.72
N ALA A 103 4.93 1.17 -11.75
CA ALA A 103 5.17 2.59 -11.48
C ALA A 103 6.47 2.85 -10.69
N GLY A 104 7.23 1.82 -10.37
CA GLY A 104 8.51 1.92 -9.69
C GLY A 104 8.43 1.92 -8.17
N LEU A 105 7.28 1.55 -7.59
CA LEU A 105 7.14 1.40 -6.14
C LEU A 105 7.55 -0.01 -5.72
N THR A 106 8.20 -0.11 -4.57
CA THR A 106 8.35 -1.38 -3.85
C THR A 106 7.18 -1.53 -2.90
N LEU A 107 6.50 -2.66 -2.94
CA LEU A 107 5.34 -2.93 -2.09
C LEU A 107 5.67 -3.98 -1.04
N LEU A 108 5.47 -3.64 0.23
CA LEU A 108 5.52 -4.56 1.36
C LEU A 108 4.11 -4.76 1.91
N ARG A 109 3.66 -6.00 1.99
CA ARG A 109 2.41 -6.37 2.64
C ARG A 109 2.69 -7.03 3.98
N LEU A 110 2.03 -6.53 5.01
CA LEU A 110 2.10 -7.06 6.37
C LEU A 110 0.71 -7.47 6.83
N THR A 111 0.61 -8.61 7.48
CA THR A 111 -0.65 -8.99 8.15
C THR A 111 -0.77 -8.27 9.50
N ASN A 112 -1.99 -8.17 10.03
CA ASN A 112 -2.21 -7.66 11.39
C ASN A 112 -1.37 -8.44 12.42
N GLN A 113 -1.29 -9.77 12.27
CA GLN A 113 -0.51 -10.62 13.16
C GLN A 113 0.99 -10.29 13.12
N GLU A 114 1.54 -10.02 11.94
CA GLU A 114 2.93 -9.62 11.81
C GLU A 114 3.22 -8.26 12.45
N VAL A 115 2.31 -7.33 12.32
CA VAL A 115 2.46 -5.99 12.92
C VAL A 115 2.34 -6.03 14.45
N LEU A 116 1.42 -6.82 14.97
CA LEU A 116 1.13 -6.91 16.41
C LEU A 116 1.94 -8.00 17.14
N GLY A 117 2.70 -8.79 16.41
CA GLY A 117 3.45 -9.92 16.93
C GLY A 117 4.91 -9.62 17.29
N ASP A 118 5.81 -10.49 16.85
CA ASP A 118 7.24 -10.40 17.13
C ASP A 118 7.88 -9.14 16.54
N ARG A 119 8.34 -8.27 17.42
CA ARG A 119 8.94 -6.98 17.06
C ARG A 119 10.23 -7.14 16.25
N ALA A 120 11.09 -8.07 16.62
CA ALA A 120 12.36 -8.31 15.93
C ALA A 120 12.13 -8.81 14.49
N ARG A 121 11.16 -9.69 14.31
CA ARG A 121 10.77 -10.20 12.99
C ARG A 121 10.20 -9.10 12.11
N LEU A 122 9.35 -8.24 12.67
CA LEU A 122 8.79 -7.10 11.96
C LEU A 122 9.89 -6.12 11.53
N HIS A 123 10.81 -5.78 12.44
CA HIS A 123 11.96 -4.93 12.11
C HIS A 123 12.81 -5.52 10.97
N GLY A 124 13.02 -6.84 10.97
CA GLY A 124 13.74 -7.53 9.89
C GLY A 124 13.04 -7.37 8.54
N LYS A 125 11.72 -7.53 8.49
CA LYS A 125 10.94 -7.34 7.26
C LYS A 125 10.97 -5.89 6.77
N LEU A 126 10.81 -4.94 7.67
CA LEU A 126 10.87 -3.51 7.34
C LEU A 126 12.25 -3.12 6.79
N ARG A 127 13.31 -3.60 7.41
CA ARG A 127 14.69 -3.35 6.97
C ARG A 127 14.94 -3.94 5.59
N HIS A 128 14.52 -5.19 5.37
CA HIS A 128 14.65 -5.84 4.07
C HIS A 128 13.90 -5.09 2.97
N ALA A 129 12.68 -4.67 3.24
CA ALA A 129 11.89 -3.89 2.28
C ALA A 129 12.52 -2.54 1.96
N TRP A 130 13.07 -1.87 2.96
CA TRP A 130 13.79 -0.60 2.78
C TRP A 130 14.99 -0.77 1.84
N TRP A 131 15.82 -1.78 2.10
CA TRP A 131 16.97 -2.08 1.26
C TRP A 131 16.56 -2.45 -0.16
N THR A 132 15.53 -3.26 -0.32
CA THR A 132 14.99 -3.62 -1.63
C THR A 132 14.53 -2.38 -2.40
N ALA A 133 13.82 -1.49 -1.75
CA ALA A 133 13.36 -0.24 -2.35
C ALA A 133 14.53 0.67 -2.74
N LEU A 134 15.52 0.78 -1.88
CA LEU A 134 16.72 1.58 -2.12
C LEU A 134 17.52 1.07 -3.32
N GLU A 135 17.73 -0.23 -3.42
CA GLU A 135 18.42 -0.86 -4.56
C GLU A 135 17.64 -0.71 -5.86
N SER A 136 16.33 -0.87 -5.82
CA SER A 136 15.45 -0.67 -6.97
C SER A 136 15.57 0.77 -7.51
N GLY A 137 15.60 1.75 -6.63
CA GLY A 137 15.82 3.15 -7.00
C GLY A 137 17.19 3.41 -7.63
N ARG A 138 18.23 2.75 -7.15
CA ARG A 138 19.59 2.84 -7.73
C ARG A 138 19.66 2.26 -9.14
N ARG A 139 19.04 1.10 -9.35
CA ARG A 139 18.98 0.46 -10.68
C ARG A 139 18.27 1.32 -11.70
N SER A 140 17.14 1.95 -11.32
CA SER A 140 16.42 2.88 -12.21
C SER A 140 17.24 4.09 -12.62
N ARG A 141 18.11 4.60 -11.74
CA ARG A 141 18.98 5.74 -12.03
C ARG A 141 20.23 5.38 -12.84
N SER A 142 20.64 4.10 -12.80
CA SER A 142 21.83 3.59 -13.49
C SER A 142 21.50 3.00 -14.86
N ALA A 143 20.22 2.87 -15.23
CA ALA A 143 19.86 2.42 -16.57
C ALA A 143 20.31 3.45 -17.60
N PRO A 144 21.08 3.05 -18.63
CA PRO A 144 21.47 3.99 -19.68
C PRO A 144 20.20 4.51 -20.36
N GLY A 145 20.06 5.84 -20.42
CA GLY A 145 18.98 6.47 -21.17
C GLY A 145 19.02 6.02 -22.62
N GLN A 146 17.90 5.46 -23.06
CA GLN A 146 17.68 5.24 -24.50
C GLN A 146 17.22 6.54 -25.13
#